data_d0e362b649874466713034ba37d6b6e2
#
_entry.id   d0e362b649874466713034ba37d6b6e2
#
_cell.length_a   1.000
_cell.length_b   1.000
_cell.length_c   1.000
_cell.angle_alpha   90.00
_cell.angle_beta   90.00
_cell.angle_gamma   90.00
#
_symmetry.space_group_name_H-M   'P 1'
#
loop_
_entity.id
_entity.type
_entity.pdbx_description
1 polymer ?
#
loop_
_entity_poly.entity_id
_entity_poly.type
_entity_poly.pdbx_seq_one_letter_code
_entity_poly.pdbx_strand_id
1 'polypeptide(L)'
;MDFKEYQILANRTAATHEQALTNYGLGISGEAGEVADLIKKYAFHGHDLNKDALTKELGDVLWYVSQIAKWADISMETVAELNIEKLKRRYPKGFSAERSKLHID
;
A
#
# COMPACT_ATOMS: atom_id res chain seq x y z
N MET A 1 0.24 2.40 17.83
CA MET A 1 -0.93 2.26 16.94
C MET A 1 -0.79 0.98 16.14
N ASP A 2 -1.83 0.17 16.09
CA ASP A 2 -1.86 -1.02 15.24
C ASP A 2 -2.74 -0.76 14.00
N PHE A 3 -2.84 -1.72 13.10
CA PHE A 3 -3.64 -1.55 11.89
C PHE A 3 -5.14 -1.47 12.17
N LYS A 4 -5.62 -2.11 13.22
CA LYS A 4 -7.04 -2.00 13.59
C LYS A 4 -7.39 -0.56 13.98
N GLU A 5 -6.58 0.05 14.83
CA GLU A 5 -6.72 1.45 15.21
C GLU A 5 -6.57 2.37 14.00
N TYR A 6 -5.57 2.11 13.17
CA TYR A 6 -5.34 2.90 11.96
C TYR A 6 -6.58 2.88 11.08
N GLN A 7 -7.17 1.71 10.86
CA GLN A 7 -8.35 1.56 9.99
C GLN A 7 -9.53 2.35 10.52
N ILE A 8 -9.73 2.35 11.82
CA ILE A 8 -10.79 3.13 12.46
C ILE A 8 -10.55 4.63 12.26
N LEU A 9 -9.34 5.09 12.54
CA LEU A 9 -9.01 6.51 12.43
C LEU A 9 -9.01 7.00 10.99
N ALA A 10 -8.50 6.20 10.06
CA ALA A 10 -8.49 6.54 8.64
C ALA A 10 -9.90 6.70 8.08
N ASN A 11 -10.84 5.90 8.57
CA ASN A 11 -12.23 5.95 8.10
C ASN A 11 -12.94 7.27 8.42
N ARG A 12 -12.39 8.10 9.29
CA ARG A 12 -13.00 9.40 9.65
C ARG A 12 -13.13 10.35 8.45
N THR A 13 -12.27 10.20 7.45
CA THR A 13 -12.27 11.05 6.27
C THR A 13 -12.76 10.32 5.01
N ALA A 14 -13.38 9.16 5.19
CA ALA A 14 -13.82 8.33 4.08
C ALA A 14 -15.06 8.91 3.41
N ALA A 15 -15.11 8.77 2.07
CA ALA A 15 -16.33 9.05 1.31
C ALA A 15 -17.37 7.95 1.56
N THR A 16 -18.66 8.32 1.51
CA THR A 16 -19.75 7.39 1.79
C THR A 16 -20.75 7.28 0.64
N HIS A 17 -20.34 7.70 -0.56
CA HIS A 17 -21.18 7.60 -1.75
C HIS A 17 -20.98 6.28 -2.49
N GLU A 18 -21.91 5.97 -3.40
CA GLU A 18 -21.92 4.69 -4.12
C GLU A 18 -20.71 4.43 -5.01
N GLN A 19 -20.00 5.49 -5.43
CA GLN A 19 -18.79 5.37 -6.26
C GLN A 19 -17.48 5.40 -5.44
N ALA A 20 -17.58 5.22 -4.14
CA ALA A 20 -16.41 5.28 -3.26
C ALA A 20 -15.31 4.29 -3.67
N LEU A 21 -15.68 3.05 -4.01
CA LEU A 21 -14.70 2.04 -4.43
C LEU A 21 -13.93 2.47 -5.69
N THR A 22 -14.63 3.01 -6.69
CA THR A 22 -13.99 3.51 -7.90
C THR A 22 -13.05 4.66 -7.58
N ASN A 23 -13.47 5.58 -6.73
CA ASN A 23 -12.64 6.68 -6.27
C ASN A 23 -11.37 6.17 -5.57
N TYR A 24 -11.52 5.20 -4.68
CA TYR A 24 -10.37 4.62 -3.97
C TYR A 24 -9.42 3.89 -4.90
N GLY A 25 -9.94 3.16 -5.88
CA GLY A 25 -9.12 2.46 -6.88
C GLY A 25 -8.29 3.42 -7.73
N LEU A 26 -8.91 4.51 -8.18
CA LEU A 26 -8.19 5.55 -8.92
C LEU A 26 -7.20 6.30 -8.01
N GLY A 27 -7.61 6.57 -6.78
CA GLY A 27 -6.77 7.29 -5.82
C GLY A 27 -5.51 6.55 -5.46
N ILE A 28 -5.58 5.22 -5.25
CA ILE A 28 -4.38 4.44 -4.92
C ILE A 28 -3.37 4.46 -6.07
N SER A 29 -3.84 4.43 -7.30
CA SER A 29 -2.98 4.53 -8.48
C SER A 29 -2.29 5.89 -8.54
N GLY A 30 -3.04 6.96 -8.30
CA GLY A 30 -2.51 8.32 -8.27
C GLY A 30 -1.44 8.51 -7.19
N GLU A 31 -1.70 8.05 -5.98
CA GLU A 31 -0.74 8.18 -4.86
C GLU A 31 0.49 7.30 -5.06
N ALA A 32 0.33 6.11 -5.63
CA ALA A 32 1.48 5.29 -6.01
C ALA A 32 2.34 6.01 -7.05
N GLY A 33 1.71 6.73 -7.98
CA GLY A 33 2.39 7.57 -8.96
C GLY A 33 3.17 8.72 -8.31
N GLU A 34 2.64 9.33 -7.25
CA GLU A 34 3.35 10.38 -6.50
C GLU A 34 4.62 9.82 -5.83
N VAL A 35 4.54 8.62 -5.27
CA VAL A 35 5.72 7.92 -4.72
C VAL A 35 6.75 7.68 -5.83
N ALA A 36 6.29 7.16 -6.96
CA ALA A 36 7.17 6.89 -8.11
C ALA A 36 7.86 8.15 -8.62
N ASP A 37 7.15 9.29 -8.65
CA ASP A 37 7.71 10.56 -9.10
C ASP A 37 8.83 11.06 -8.17
N LEU A 38 8.65 10.94 -6.86
CA LEU A 38 9.70 11.30 -5.90
C LEU A 38 10.97 10.46 -6.11
N ILE A 39 10.79 9.16 -6.33
CA ILE A 39 11.91 8.25 -6.57
C ILE A 39 12.60 8.57 -7.89
N LYS A 40 11.84 8.83 -8.96
CA LYS A 40 12.38 9.19 -10.27
C LYS A 40 13.21 10.46 -10.19
N LYS A 41 12.73 11.49 -9.51
CA LYS A 41 13.45 12.76 -9.36
C LYS A 41 14.75 12.56 -8.60
N TYR A 42 14.73 11.73 -7.56
CA TYR A 42 15.94 11.40 -6.82
C TYR A 42 16.93 10.61 -7.69
N ALA A 43 16.45 9.57 -8.38
CA ALA A 43 17.31 8.65 -9.12
C ALA A 43 17.88 9.26 -10.42
N PHE A 44 17.10 10.09 -11.11
CA PHE A 44 17.44 10.54 -12.47
C PHE A 44 17.48 12.06 -12.67
N HIS A 45 16.91 12.85 -11.77
CA HIS A 45 16.84 14.30 -11.93
C HIS A 45 17.69 15.09 -10.93
N GLY A 46 18.53 14.40 -10.17
CA GLY A 46 19.47 15.05 -9.25
C GLY A 46 18.86 15.65 -8.00
N HIS A 47 17.59 15.37 -7.69
CA HIS A 47 16.97 15.83 -6.47
C HIS A 47 17.45 15.02 -5.26
N ASP A 48 17.55 15.65 -4.08
CA ASP A 48 17.72 14.91 -2.84
C ASP A 48 16.44 14.13 -2.53
N LEU A 49 16.59 12.97 -1.88
CA LEU A 49 15.43 12.22 -1.43
C LEU A 49 14.83 12.91 -0.20
N ASN A 50 13.67 13.51 -0.38
CA ASN A 50 12.94 14.15 0.72
C ASN A 50 12.14 13.09 1.48
N LYS A 51 12.67 12.65 2.62
CA LYS A 51 12.08 11.58 3.41
C LYS A 51 10.73 11.98 4.02
N ASP A 52 10.55 13.25 4.37
CA ASP A 52 9.26 13.72 4.90
C ASP A 52 8.18 13.67 3.82
N ALA A 53 8.48 14.12 2.62
CA ALA A 53 7.55 14.05 1.50
C ALA A 53 7.22 12.59 1.17
N LEU A 54 8.23 11.72 1.12
CA LEU A 54 8.04 10.30 0.85
C LEU A 54 7.17 9.65 1.93
N THR A 55 7.39 9.98 3.19
CA THR A 55 6.58 9.46 4.30
C THR A 55 5.11 9.84 4.13
N LYS A 56 4.84 11.08 3.74
CA LYS A 56 3.45 11.54 3.52
C LYS A 56 2.79 10.81 2.36
N GLU A 57 3.49 10.65 1.25
CA GLU A 57 2.94 9.95 0.07
C GLU A 57 2.71 8.47 0.36
N LEU A 58 3.61 7.83 1.11
CA LEU A 58 3.40 6.45 1.56
C LEU A 58 2.18 6.33 2.46
N GLY A 59 1.97 7.33 3.32
CA GLY A 59 0.78 7.41 4.16
C GLY A 59 -0.50 7.51 3.35
N ASP A 60 -0.47 8.29 2.27
CA ASP A 60 -1.63 8.43 1.37
C ASP A 60 -1.95 7.11 0.66
N VAL A 61 -0.92 6.37 0.22
CA VAL A 61 -1.11 5.02 -0.34
C VAL A 61 -1.74 4.10 0.70
N LEU A 62 -1.21 4.11 1.92
CA LEU A 62 -1.73 3.29 3.02
C LEU A 62 -3.19 3.62 3.32
N TRP A 63 -3.57 4.90 3.27
CA TRP A 63 -4.95 5.32 3.48
C TRP A 63 -5.89 4.68 2.46
N TYR A 64 -5.53 4.69 1.17
CA TYR A 64 -6.35 4.06 0.13
C TYR A 64 -6.42 2.56 0.29
N VAL A 65 -5.32 1.90 0.66
CA VAL A 65 -5.34 0.46 0.98
C VAL A 65 -6.36 0.19 2.10
N SER A 66 -6.31 0.98 3.16
CA SER A 66 -7.21 0.87 4.30
C SER A 66 -8.69 1.05 3.87
N GLN A 67 -8.98 2.03 3.02
CA GLN A 67 -10.36 2.31 2.60
C GLN A 67 -10.91 1.22 1.68
N ILE A 68 -10.10 0.70 0.78
CA ILE A 68 -10.51 -0.42 -0.08
C ILE A 68 -10.81 -1.66 0.77
N ALA A 69 -9.93 -1.97 1.72
CA ALA A 69 -10.14 -3.09 2.64
C ALA A 69 -11.41 -2.90 3.46
N LYS A 70 -11.62 -1.70 4.00
CA LYS A 70 -12.84 -1.37 4.77
C LYS A 70 -14.10 -1.55 3.94
N TRP A 71 -14.08 -1.05 2.70
CA TRP A 71 -15.22 -1.18 1.79
C TRP A 71 -15.57 -2.64 1.54
N ALA A 72 -14.57 -3.51 1.42
CA ALA A 72 -14.74 -4.94 1.16
C ALA A 72 -14.92 -5.76 2.44
N ASP A 73 -14.99 -5.12 3.59
CA ASP A 73 -15.08 -5.76 4.90
C ASP A 73 -13.89 -6.68 5.19
N ILE A 74 -12.70 -6.20 4.87
CA ILE A 74 -11.44 -6.90 5.09
C ILE A 74 -10.63 -6.15 6.15
N SER A 75 -10.12 -6.87 7.15
CA SER A 75 -9.22 -6.30 8.15
C SER A 75 -7.83 -6.03 7.58
N MET A 76 -7.26 -4.87 7.87
CA MET A 76 -5.87 -4.54 7.50
C MET A 76 -4.87 -5.53 8.09
N GLU A 77 -5.14 -6.04 9.29
CA GLU A 77 -4.28 -7.06 9.89
C GLU A 77 -4.29 -8.34 9.05
N THR A 78 -5.45 -8.75 8.55
CA THR A 78 -5.56 -9.91 7.66
C THR A 78 -4.79 -9.68 6.37
N VAL A 79 -4.88 -8.50 5.79
CA VAL A 79 -4.10 -8.15 4.57
C VAL A 79 -2.61 -8.34 4.84
N ALA A 80 -2.12 -7.82 5.96
CA ALA A 80 -0.71 -7.92 6.33
C ALA A 80 -0.29 -9.36 6.63
N GLU A 81 -1.10 -10.09 7.40
CA GLU A 81 -0.80 -11.47 7.79
C GLU A 81 -0.73 -12.40 6.59
N LEU A 82 -1.74 -12.33 5.70
CA LEU A 82 -1.77 -13.19 4.52
C LEU A 82 -0.64 -12.83 3.54
N ASN A 83 -0.25 -11.57 3.49
CA ASN A 83 0.90 -11.16 2.67
C ASN A 83 2.18 -11.81 3.20
N ILE A 84 2.41 -11.77 4.51
CA ILE A 84 3.58 -12.39 5.12
C ILE A 84 3.58 -13.91 4.91
N GLU A 85 2.43 -14.56 5.10
CA GLU A 85 2.31 -16.00 4.86
C GLU A 85 2.63 -16.39 3.42
N LYS A 86 2.11 -15.62 2.47
CA LYS A 86 2.39 -15.83 1.04
C LYS A 86 3.90 -15.71 0.75
N LEU A 87 4.55 -14.69 1.31
CA LEU A 87 5.99 -14.49 1.13
C LEU A 87 6.82 -15.61 1.74
N LYS A 88 6.41 -16.14 2.89
CA LYS A 88 7.07 -17.29 3.51
C LYS A 88 6.95 -18.55 2.66
N ARG A 89 5.79 -18.77 2.02
CA ARG A 89 5.60 -19.91 1.12
C ARG A 89 6.44 -19.74 -0.15
N ARG A 90 6.45 -18.53 -0.71
CA ARG A 90 7.19 -18.22 -1.95
C ARG A 90 8.70 -18.26 -1.73
N TYR A 91 9.16 -17.73 -0.61
CA TYR A 91 10.58 -17.55 -0.29
C TYR A 91 10.91 -18.06 1.12
N PRO A 92 10.86 -19.38 1.36
CA PRO A 92 11.04 -19.92 2.73
C PRO A 92 12.41 -19.62 3.34
N LYS A 93 13.41 -19.28 2.52
CA LYS A 93 14.76 -18.95 2.97
C LYS A 93 15.19 -17.56 2.52
N GLY A 94 14.24 -16.63 2.36
CA GLY A 94 14.49 -15.32 1.81
C GLY A 94 14.34 -15.30 0.28
N PHE A 95 14.40 -14.11 -0.30
CA PHE A 95 14.17 -13.93 -1.74
C PHE A 95 15.15 -14.74 -2.59
N SER A 96 14.64 -15.35 -3.65
CA SER A 96 15.47 -15.93 -4.71
C SER A 96 14.77 -15.73 -6.07
N ALA A 97 15.56 -15.40 -7.09
CA ALA A 97 15.05 -15.25 -8.45
C ALA A 97 14.47 -16.56 -8.99
N GLU A 98 15.07 -17.69 -8.62
CA GLU A 98 14.59 -19.00 -9.01
C GLU A 98 13.19 -19.27 -8.47
N ARG A 99 12.97 -19.00 -7.18
CA ARG A 99 11.65 -19.16 -6.55
C ARG A 99 10.62 -18.20 -7.14
N SER A 100 11.03 -17.00 -7.48
CA SER A 100 10.16 -16.02 -8.14
C SER A 100 9.61 -16.55 -9.46
N LYS A 101 10.44 -17.23 -10.24
CA LYS A 101 10.04 -17.80 -11.53
C LYS A 101 9.06 -18.95 -11.41
N LEU A 102 8.93 -19.56 -10.24
CA LEU A 102 7.99 -20.66 -10.01
C LEU A 102 6.56 -20.19 -9.80
N HIS A 103 6.33 -18.89 -9.62
CA HIS A 103 5.01 -18.30 -9.41
C HIS A 103 4.22 -18.94 -8.25
N ILE A 104 4.90 -19.24 -7.15
CA ILE A 104 4.27 -19.77 -5.93
C ILE A 104 3.56 -18.63 -5.20
N ASP A 105 2.30 -18.82 -4.86
CA ASP A 105 1.50 -17.87 -4.08
C ASP A 105 1.58 -18.14 -2.58
#